data_2960a694d5742675b7ef2b2ef3e4dd24
#
_entry.id   2960a694d5742675b7ef2b2ef3e4dd24
#
_cell.length_a   1.000
_cell.length_b   1.000
_cell.length_c   1.000
_cell.angle_alpha   90.00
_cell.angle_beta   90.00
_cell.angle_gamma   90.00
#
_symmetry.space_group_name_H-M   'P 1'
#
loop_
_entity.id
_entity.type
_entity.pdbx_description
1 polymer ?
#
loop_
_entity_poly.entity_id
_entity_poly.type
_entity_poly.pdbx_seq_one_letter_code
_entity_poly.pdbx_strand_id
1 'polypeptide(L)'
;MPAKLLVGVLTEEKGLVSDVASALVDRFGPVDMVSCWMPFTDTSYYEKEMGGPLFRRIFAFSHLVNQGGLADIKLCTNALEDEFSRDGNRRVNIDPGFLLHSRFVLASAKDFTHRIYIGKGIYADLTLTYSAGAFRVLPWTFPDYTVQAMIGFLTDVRRRYDASFHLPDSFTPVATKD
;
A
#
# COMPACT_ATOMS: atom_id res chain seq x y z
N MET A 1 14.47 1.78 11.10
CA MET A 1 13.39 2.77 11.17
C MET A 1 12.10 2.07 10.77
N PRO A 2 11.03 2.17 11.57
CA PRO A 2 9.72 1.63 11.21
C PRO A 2 9.13 2.41 10.02
N ALA A 3 8.30 1.75 9.21
CA ALA A 3 7.69 2.31 8.01
C ALA A 3 6.17 2.40 8.14
N LYS A 4 5.55 3.33 7.43
CA LYS A 4 4.10 3.43 7.29
C LYS A 4 3.63 2.43 6.24
N LEU A 5 2.80 1.47 6.64
CA LEU A 5 2.20 0.52 5.71
C LEU A 5 1.07 1.20 4.94
N LEU A 6 1.10 1.06 3.62
CA LEU A 6 0.00 1.39 2.72
C LEU A 6 -0.36 0.15 1.91
N VAL A 7 -1.64 -0.03 1.65
CA VAL A 7 -2.13 -1.13 0.80
C VAL A 7 -3.06 -0.56 -0.27
N GLY A 8 -2.68 -0.72 -1.53
CA GLY A 8 -3.50 -0.39 -2.68
C GLY A 8 -4.41 -1.56 -3.03
N VAL A 9 -5.69 -1.29 -3.16
CA VAL A 9 -6.70 -2.26 -3.64
C VAL A 9 -7.22 -1.80 -4.97
N LEU A 10 -7.10 -2.66 -5.98
CA LEU A 10 -7.62 -2.46 -7.33
C LEU A 10 -8.78 -3.44 -7.55
N THR A 11 -9.93 -2.97 -8.04
CA THR A 11 -11.12 -3.80 -8.29
C THR A 11 -12.09 -3.12 -9.24
N GLU A 12 -12.90 -3.89 -9.95
CA GLU A 12 -14.13 -3.45 -10.61
C GLU A 12 -15.27 -3.30 -9.60
N GLU A 13 -15.34 -4.20 -8.61
CA GLU A 13 -16.42 -4.32 -7.64
C GLU A 13 -16.19 -3.43 -6.41
N LYS A 14 -16.52 -2.13 -6.48
CA LYS A 14 -16.36 -1.21 -5.34
C LYS A 14 -17.04 -1.70 -4.04
N GLY A 15 -18.14 -2.44 -4.15
CA GLY A 15 -18.85 -3.01 -3.00
C GLY A 15 -18.03 -4.04 -2.22
N LEU A 16 -17.11 -4.76 -2.90
CA LEU A 16 -16.26 -5.76 -2.27
C LEU A 16 -15.18 -5.15 -1.34
N VAL A 17 -14.89 -3.88 -1.52
CA VAL A 17 -13.79 -3.22 -0.80
C VAL A 17 -14.02 -3.12 0.70
N SER A 18 -15.27 -3.12 1.19
CA SER A 18 -15.54 -3.17 2.64
C SER A 18 -15.06 -4.48 3.27
N ASP A 19 -15.32 -5.60 2.59
CA ASP A 19 -14.90 -6.92 3.08
C ASP A 19 -13.38 -7.09 3.01
N VAL A 20 -12.78 -6.64 1.91
CA VAL A 20 -11.31 -6.58 1.75
C VAL A 20 -10.68 -5.70 2.83
N ALA A 21 -11.25 -4.52 3.11
CA ALA A 21 -10.75 -3.61 4.15
C ALA A 21 -10.84 -4.25 5.54
N SER A 22 -11.94 -4.96 5.86
CA SER A 22 -12.08 -5.69 7.12
C SER A 22 -11.00 -6.76 7.25
N ALA A 23 -10.79 -7.58 6.20
CA ALA A 23 -9.75 -8.61 6.19
C ALA A 23 -8.33 -8.02 6.32
N LEU A 24 -8.07 -6.85 5.74
CA LEU A 24 -6.80 -6.13 5.90
C LEU A 24 -6.61 -5.59 7.33
N VAL A 25 -7.68 -5.06 7.94
CA VAL A 25 -7.66 -4.57 9.34
C VAL A 25 -7.36 -5.70 10.31
N ASP A 26 -7.95 -6.87 10.12
CA ASP A 26 -7.71 -8.05 10.96
C ASP A 26 -6.23 -8.50 10.92
N ARG A 27 -5.54 -8.28 9.80
CA ARG A 27 -4.14 -8.69 9.61
C ARG A 27 -3.12 -7.61 10.00
N PHE A 28 -3.42 -6.34 9.73
CA PHE A 28 -2.44 -5.25 9.81
C PHE A 28 -2.81 -4.17 10.83
N GLY A 29 -3.96 -4.31 11.48
CA GLY A 29 -4.45 -3.34 12.46
C GLY A 29 -5.26 -2.20 11.83
N PRO A 30 -5.61 -1.16 12.62
CA PRO A 30 -6.53 -0.14 12.19
C PRO A 30 -5.99 0.75 11.07
N VAL A 31 -6.87 1.08 10.14
CA VAL A 31 -6.64 2.08 9.09
C VAL A 31 -6.84 3.49 9.67
N ASP A 32 -5.94 4.40 9.36
CA ASP A 32 -6.02 5.80 9.80
C ASP A 32 -6.23 6.81 8.66
N MET A 33 -5.99 6.40 7.42
CA MET A 33 -6.29 7.22 6.24
C MET A 33 -6.72 6.34 5.06
N VAL A 34 -7.69 6.82 4.29
CA VAL A 34 -8.18 6.15 3.07
C VAL A 34 -8.24 7.18 1.95
N SER A 35 -7.74 6.83 0.76
CA SER A 35 -7.81 7.73 -0.41
C SER A 35 -9.24 7.84 -0.94
N CYS A 36 -9.49 8.83 -1.80
CA CYS A 36 -10.63 8.77 -2.72
C CYS A 36 -10.49 7.57 -3.68
N TRP A 37 -11.58 7.24 -4.37
CA TRP A 37 -11.53 6.33 -5.49
C TRP A 37 -10.80 6.99 -6.68
N MET A 38 -9.86 6.28 -7.27
CA MET A 38 -9.13 6.71 -8.46
C MET A 38 -9.42 5.75 -9.61
N PRO A 39 -9.88 6.23 -10.76
CA PRO A 39 -9.99 5.40 -11.96
C PRO A 39 -8.61 4.82 -12.32
N PHE A 40 -8.61 3.57 -12.79
CA PHE A 40 -7.41 2.91 -13.27
C PHE A 40 -7.59 2.60 -14.76
N THR A 41 -6.90 3.37 -15.60
CA THR A 41 -7.07 3.37 -17.07
C THR A 41 -5.78 3.12 -17.82
N ASP A 42 -4.66 2.94 -17.10
CA ASP A 42 -3.32 2.99 -17.69
C ASP A 42 -2.90 1.68 -18.35
N THR A 43 -3.62 0.58 -18.13
CA THR A 43 -3.34 -0.71 -18.76
C THR A 43 -4.57 -1.61 -18.76
N SER A 44 -4.76 -2.36 -19.84
CA SER A 44 -5.75 -3.42 -19.95
C SER A 44 -5.28 -4.78 -19.38
N TYR A 45 -4.10 -4.79 -18.73
CA TYR A 45 -3.50 -6.04 -18.23
C TYR A 45 -4.43 -6.82 -17.30
N TYR A 46 -5.12 -6.11 -16.41
CA TYR A 46 -6.02 -6.71 -15.44
C TYR A 46 -7.45 -6.92 -15.96
N GLU A 47 -7.87 -6.22 -17.02
CA GLU A 47 -9.24 -6.26 -17.53
C GLU A 47 -9.66 -7.66 -18.02
N LYS A 48 -8.71 -8.43 -18.56
CA LYS A 48 -8.98 -9.81 -19.03
C LYS A 48 -9.35 -10.77 -17.90
N GLU A 49 -8.82 -10.52 -16.70
CA GLU A 49 -9.02 -11.37 -15.52
C GLU A 49 -10.10 -10.80 -14.60
N MET A 50 -10.06 -9.48 -14.35
CA MET A 50 -10.84 -8.82 -13.32
C MET A 50 -12.05 -8.03 -13.84
N GLY A 51 -12.23 -7.96 -15.18
CA GLY A 51 -13.25 -7.09 -15.79
C GLY A 51 -12.86 -5.61 -15.79
N GLY A 52 -13.83 -4.73 -16.04
CA GLY A 52 -13.63 -3.28 -16.04
C GLY A 52 -14.92 -2.50 -16.11
N PRO A 53 -14.92 -1.20 -15.74
CA PRO A 53 -13.76 -0.35 -15.41
C PRO A 53 -13.18 -0.64 -14.03
N LEU A 54 -11.85 -0.54 -13.90
CA LEU A 54 -11.15 -0.76 -12.64
C LEU A 54 -10.94 0.54 -11.85
N PHE A 55 -10.95 0.42 -10.53
CA PHE A 55 -10.76 1.53 -9.61
C PHE A 55 -9.76 1.16 -8.52
N ARG A 56 -8.87 2.09 -8.20
CA ARG A 56 -7.90 1.95 -7.12
C ARG A 56 -8.34 2.73 -5.88
N ARG A 57 -8.07 2.15 -4.72
CA ARG A 57 -8.19 2.81 -3.42
C ARG A 57 -6.99 2.43 -2.54
N ILE A 58 -6.44 3.39 -1.80
CA ILE A 58 -5.30 3.16 -0.92
C ILE A 58 -5.75 3.26 0.53
N PHE A 59 -5.30 2.31 1.34
CA PHE A 59 -5.47 2.28 2.79
C PHE A 59 -4.11 2.49 3.45
N ALA A 60 -4.00 3.45 4.37
CA ALA A 60 -2.84 3.64 5.21
C ALA A 60 -3.15 3.16 6.63
N PHE A 61 -2.23 2.41 7.23
CA PHE A 61 -2.43 1.78 8.54
C PHE A 61 -1.77 2.60 9.64
N SER A 62 -2.42 2.68 10.82
CA SER A 62 -1.92 3.46 11.96
C SER A 62 -0.65 2.86 12.55
N HIS A 63 -0.55 1.53 12.61
CA HIS A 63 0.61 0.84 13.13
C HIS A 63 1.78 0.91 12.15
N LEU A 64 2.94 1.33 12.65
CA LEU A 64 4.18 1.28 11.88
C LEU A 64 4.72 -0.14 11.87
N VAL A 65 5.34 -0.54 10.76
CA VAL A 65 5.82 -1.90 10.51
C VAL A 65 7.33 -1.93 10.27
N ASN A 66 7.95 -3.08 10.49
CA ASN A 66 9.36 -3.29 10.16
C ASN A 66 9.52 -3.41 8.63
N GLN A 67 10.47 -2.66 8.05
CA GLN A 67 10.75 -2.71 6.61
C GLN A 67 11.15 -4.11 6.13
N GLY A 68 11.82 -4.91 6.96
CA GLY A 68 12.16 -6.30 6.64
C GLY A 68 10.96 -7.23 6.46
N GLY A 69 9.76 -6.83 6.89
CA GLY A 69 8.52 -7.60 6.76
C GLY A 69 7.79 -7.45 5.42
N LEU A 70 8.31 -6.65 4.45
CA LEU A 70 7.59 -6.35 3.20
C LEU A 70 7.26 -7.60 2.39
N ALA A 71 8.18 -8.57 2.32
CA ALA A 71 7.95 -9.82 1.62
C ALA A 71 6.83 -10.65 2.26
N ASP A 72 6.78 -10.74 3.59
CA ASP A 72 5.72 -11.46 4.30
C ASP A 72 4.36 -10.78 4.14
N ILE A 73 4.33 -9.46 4.20
CA ILE A 73 3.11 -8.67 3.95
C ILE A 73 2.59 -8.92 2.53
N LYS A 74 3.47 -8.97 1.51
CA LYS A 74 3.03 -9.27 0.12
C LYS A 74 2.48 -10.68 0.00
N LEU A 75 3.10 -11.67 0.62
CA LEU A 75 2.56 -13.04 0.62
C LEU A 75 1.20 -13.12 1.31
N CYS A 76 1.02 -12.41 2.42
CA CYS A 76 -0.27 -12.31 3.11
C CYS A 76 -1.34 -11.66 2.22
N THR A 77 -1.01 -10.58 1.50
CA THR A 77 -1.98 -9.94 0.58
C THR A 77 -2.26 -10.78 -0.65
N ASN A 78 -1.30 -11.57 -1.17
CA ASN A 78 -1.57 -12.53 -2.24
C ASN A 78 -2.56 -13.62 -1.78
N ALA A 79 -2.40 -14.15 -0.56
CA ALA A 79 -3.36 -15.11 0.00
C ALA A 79 -4.77 -14.51 0.12
N LEU A 80 -4.87 -13.20 0.46
CA LEU A 80 -6.16 -12.51 0.44
C LEU A 80 -6.75 -12.37 -0.98
N GLU A 81 -5.93 -12.10 -2.00
CA GLU A 81 -6.39 -12.09 -3.39
C GLU A 81 -7.02 -13.44 -3.76
N ASP A 82 -6.40 -14.56 -3.32
CA ASP A 82 -6.91 -15.91 -3.55
C ASP A 82 -8.23 -16.17 -2.78
N GLU A 83 -8.35 -15.73 -1.52
CA GLU A 83 -9.59 -15.83 -0.71
C GLU A 83 -10.77 -15.10 -1.38
N PHE A 84 -10.51 -13.95 -2.04
CA PHE A 84 -11.55 -13.18 -2.75
C PHE A 84 -11.72 -13.56 -4.20
N SER A 85 -10.98 -14.54 -4.72
CA SER A 85 -11.12 -15.03 -6.11
C SER A 85 -12.42 -15.81 -6.32
N ARG A 86 -12.92 -15.80 -7.55
CA ARG A 86 -14.08 -16.59 -7.97
C ARG A 86 -13.79 -17.28 -9.30
N ASP A 87 -14.11 -18.57 -9.39
CA ASP A 87 -13.94 -19.37 -10.62
C ASP A 87 -12.52 -19.29 -11.21
N GLY A 88 -11.49 -19.19 -10.33
CA GLY A 88 -10.09 -19.09 -10.71
C GLY A 88 -9.63 -17.69 -11.16
N ASN A 89 -10.50 -16.70 -11.14
CA ASN A 89 -10.19 -15.32 -11.49
C ASN A 89 -10.13 -14.42 -10.25
N ARG A 90 -9.15 -13.53 -10.18
CA ARG A 90 -9.08 -12.52 -9.14
C ARG A 90 -10.18 -11.47 -9.32
N ARG A 91 -10.77 -11.05 -8.22
CA ARG A 91 -11.74 -9.94 -8.16
C ARG A 91 -11.10 -8.69 -7.56
N VAL A 92 -9.97 -8.86 -6.88
CA VAL A 92 -9.17 -7.78 -6.30
C VAL A 92 -7.70 -8.03 -6.59
N ASN A 93 -6.93 -6.95 -6.78
CA ASN A 93 -5.47 -6.98 -6.71
C ASN A 93 -5.03 -6.11 -5.54
N ILE A 94 -4.16 -6.65 -4.68
CA ILE A 94 -3.79 -6.04 -3.40
C ILE A 94 -2.28 -5.82 -3.36
N ASP A 95 -1.86 -4.57 -3.51
CA ASP A 95 -0.47 -4.17 -3.59
C ASP A 95 -0.03 -3.43 -2.31
N PRO A 96 0.69 -4.09 -1.39
CA PRO A 96 1.24 -3.43 -0.22
C PRO A 96 2.51 -2.65 -0.57
N GLY A 97 2.76 -1.60 0.20
CA GLY A 97 3.96 -0.81 0.08
C GLY A 97 4.33 -0.10 1.38
N PHE A 98 5.53 0.44 1.42
CA PHE A 98 6.04 1.21 2.54
C PHE A 98 6.28 2.66 2.15
N LEU A 99 5.76 3.56 2.98
CA LEU A 99 6.11 4.97 2.92
C LEU A 99 7.11 5.28 4.05
N LEU A 100 8.17 5.97 3.66
CA LEU A 100 9.26 6.45 4.50
C LEU A 100 9.46 7.95 4.25
N HIS A 101 10.29 8.62 5.06
CA HIS A 101 10.59 10.06 4.91
C HIS A 101 11.02 10.45 3.49
N SER A 102 11.81 9.60 2.81
CA SER A 102 12.46 9.91 1.53
C SER A 102 11.93 9.13 0.34
N ARG A 103 10.99 8.18 0.52
CA ARG A 103 10.57 7.30 -0.56
C ARG A 103 9.25 6.57 -0.30
N PHE A 104 8.63 6.13 -1.38
CA PHE A 104 7.56 5.14 -1.40
C PHE A 104 8.01 3.91 -2.19
N VAL A 105 7.83 2.72 -1.61
CA VAL A 105 8.28 1.44 -2.14
C VAL A 105 7.09 0.49 -2.19
N LEU A 106 6.84 -0.14 -3.32
CA LEU A 106 5.84 -1.21 -3.47
C LEU A 106 6.49 -2.60 -3.40
N ALA A 107 5.71 -3.60 -3.03
CA ALA A 107 6.09 -5.00 -3.16
C ALA A 107 5.52 -5.60 -4.45
N SER A 108 6.31 -6.43 -5.14
CA SER A 108 5.92 -7.12 -6.36
C SER A 108 6.39 -8.57 -6.36
N ALA A 109 5.57 -9.50 -6.88
CA ALA A 109 5.97 -10.88 -7.16
C ALA A 109 6.63 -11.03 -8.54
N LYS A 110 6.79 -9.94 -9.31
CA LYS A 110 7.39 -9.95 -10.64
C LYS A 110 8.78 -9.34 -10.60
N ASP A 111 9.76 -10.06 -11.14
CA ASP A 111 11.10 -9.52 -11.38
C ASP A 111 11.08 -8.48 -12.50
N PHE A 112 11.90 -7.44 -12.35
CA PHE A 112 12.14 -6.42 -13.36
C PHE A 112 13.45 -5.67 -13.09
N THR A 113 14.02 -5.00 -14.11
CA THR A 113 15.37 -4.39 -14.08
C THR A 113 15.60 -3.39 -12.94
N HIS A 114 14.55 -2.70 -12.46
CA HIS A 114 14.64 -1.70 -11.38
C HIS A 114 14.16 -2.24 -10.02
N ARG A 115 13.80 -3.52 -9.93
CA ARG A 115 13.32 -4.14 -8.70
C ARG A 115 14.42 -4.90 -7.98
N ILE A 116 14.41 -4.83 -6.68
CA ILE A 116 15.40 -5.47 -5.81
C ILE A 116 14.76 -6.68 -5.14
N TYR A 117 15.37 -7.85 -5.29
CA TYR A 117 14.91 -9.06 -4.63
C TYR A 117 15.06 -8.95 -3.11
N ILE A 118 13.97 -9.17 -2.38
CA ILE A 118 13.90 -9.07 -0.92
C ILE A 118 13.56 -10.39 -0.22
N GLY A 119 13.59 -11.49 -0.97
CA GLY A 119 13.34 -12.84 -0.47
C GLY A 119 11.93 -13.34 -0.79
N LYS A 120 11.74 -14.66 -0.66
CA LYS A 120 10.43 -15.35 -0.81
C LYS A 120 9.75 -15.13 -2.17
N GLY A 121 10.53 -14.89 -3.23
CA GLY A 121 9.99 -14.57 -4.56
C GLY A 121 9.42 -13.16 -4.70
N ILE A 122 9.68 -12.28 -3.73
CA ILE A 122 9.18 -10.90 -3.70
C ILE A 122 10.31 -9.91 -3.97
N TYR A 123 9.96 -8.84 -4.65
CA TYR A 123 10.84 -7.74 -5.04
C TYR A 123 10.31 -6.41 -4.48
N ALA A 124 11.22 -5.53 -4.07
CA ALA A 124 10.92 -4.15 -3.73
C ALA A 124 11.04 -3.27 -4.99
N ASP A 125 10.01 -2.50 -5.26
CA ASP A 125 9.92 -1.55 -6.36
C ASP A 125 10.00 -0.12 -5.78
N LEU A 126 11.11 0.59 -6.02
CA LEU A 126 11.22 1.99 -5.64
C LEU A 126 10.31 2.82 -6.55
N THR A 127 9.09 3.08 -6.11
CA THR A 127 8.05 3.69 -6.94
C THR A 127 8.17 5.21 -7.01
N LEU A 128 8.45 5.87 -5.87
CA LEU A 128 8.64 7.33 -5.79
C LEU A 128 9.76 7.66 -4.81
N THR A 129 10.50 8.75 -5.08
CA THR A 129 11.37 9.38 -4.08
C THR A 129 10.75 10.68 -3.60
N TYR A 130 11.16 11.15 -2.41
CA TYR A 130 10.74 12.44 -1.86
C TYR A 130 11.97 13.33 -1.64
N SER A 131 12.00 14.47 -2.29
CA SER A 131 13.08 15.44 -2.18
C SER A 131 12.58 16.86 -2.47
N ALA A 132 13.24 17.86 -1.89
CA ALA A 132 12.88 19.27 -2.06
C ALA A 132 11.35 19.52 -1.90
N GLY A 133 10.76 18.92 -0.86
CA GLY A 133 9.36 19.17 -0.49
C GLY A 133 8.29 18.46 -1.34
N ALA A 134 8.67 17.58 -2.27
CA ALA A 134 7.73 16.91 -3.16
C ALA A 134 8.12 15.45 -3.50
N PHE A 135 7.13 14.63 -3.83
CA PHE A 135 7.38 13.34 -4.47
C PHE A 135 7.91 13.54 -5.90
N ARG A 136 8.89 12.71 -6.27
CA ARG A 136 9.54 12.68 -7.57
C ARG A 136 9.24 11.36 -8.26
N VAL A 137 8.73 11.46 -9.48
CA VAL A 137 8.46 10.33 -10.37
C VAL A 137 9.79 9.81 -10.93
N LEU A 138 9.90 8.49 -11.06
CA LEU A 138 11.03 7.79 -11.67
C LEU A 138 10.61 7.27 -13.06
N PRO A 139 11.56 6.96 -13.96
CA PRO A 139 11.23 6.49 -15.31
C PRO A 139 10.35 5.23 -15.37
N TRP A 140 10.30 4.47 -14.29
CA TRP A 140 9.53 3.24 -14.16
C TRP A 140 8.31 3.36 -13.24
N THR A 141 8.06 4.54 -12.65
CA THR A 141 6.87 4.75 -11.81
C THR A 141 5.61 4.43 -12.61
N PHE A 142 4.74 3.60 -12.06
CA PHE A 142 3.45 3.30 -12.68
C PHE A 142 2.63 4.58 -12.86
N PRO A 143 1.97 4.77 -14.03
CA PRO A 143 1.23 6.01 -14.33
C PRO A 143 0.21 6.40 -13.27
N ASP A 144 -0.52 5.45 -12.71
CA ASP A 144 -1.53 5.67 -11.66
C ASP A 144 -0.94 6.20 -10.33
N TYR A 145 0.38 6.03 -10.10
CA TYR A 145 1.10 6.67 -8.99
C TYR A 145 1.61 8.07 -9.32
N THR A 146 1.42 8.56 -10.53
CA THR A 146 1.83 9.91 -10.96
C THR A 146 0.68 10.92 -10.94
N VAL A 147 -0.56 10.45 -10.84
CA VAL A 147 -1.74 11.34 -10.86
C VAL A 147 -1.82 12.21 -9.60
N GLN A 148 -2.34 13.42 -9.76
CA GLN A 148 -2.40 14.43 -8.69
C GLN A 148 -3.13 13.91 -7.42
N ALA A 149 -4.20 13.14 -7.57
CA ALA A 149 -4.96 12.58 -6.45
C ALA A 149 -4.12 11.60 -5.62
N MET A 150 -3.30 10.77 -6.27
CA MET A 150 -2.39 9.83 -5.62
C MET A 150 -1.25 10.57 -4.90
N ILE A 151 -0.59 11.49 -5.59
CA ILE A 151 0.51 12.28 -5.02
C ILE A 151 0.03 13.12 -3.82
N GLY A 152 -1.17 13.72 -3.93
CA GLY A 152 -1.80 14.46 -2.83
C GLY A 152 -2.03 13.56 -1.62
N PHE A 153 -2.65 12.41 -1.81
CA PHE A 153 -2.89 11.44 -0.74
C PHE A 153 -1.58 10.97 -0.09
N LEU A 154 -0.58 10.57 -0.87
CA LEU A 154 0.73 10.15 -0.35
C LEU A 154 1.44 11.27 0.43
N THR A 155 1.27 12.54 0.00
CA THR A 155 1.82 13.70 0.70
C THR A 155 1.15 13.88 2.08
N ASP A 156 -0.16 13.70 2.18
CA ASP A 156 -0.90 13.80 3.43
C ASP A 156 -0.52 12.64 4.39
N VAL A 157 -0.41 11.41 3.86
CA VAL A 157 0.07 10.25 4.63
C VAL A 157 1.49 10.49 5.15
N ARG A 158 2.39 11.03 4.29
CA ARG A 158 3.76 11.32 4.67
C ARG A 158 3.81 12.38 5.80
N ARG A 159 3.00 13.43 5.70
CA ARG A 159 2.92 14.48 6.73
C ARG A 159 2.50 13.89 8.09
N ARG A 160 1.53 12.98 8.08
CA ARG A 160 1.08 12.26 9.28
C ARG A 160 2.16 11.31 9.82
N TYR A 161 2.85 10.59 8.94
CA TYR A 161 3.97 9.71 9.30
C TYR A 161 5.11 10.51 9.94
N ASP A 162 5.52 11.65 9.35
CA ASP A 162 6.55 12.51 9.91
C ASP A 162 6.16 13.06 11.30
N ALA A 163 4.90 13.46 11.47
CA ALA A 163 4.40 13.96 12.74
C ALA A 163 4.47 12.91 13.87
N SER A 164 4.36 11.60 13.56
CA SER A 164 4.46 10.54 14.56
C SER A 164 5.83 10.42 15.25
N PHE A 165 6.88 10.99 14.66
CA PHE A 165 8.23 11.01 15.23
C PHE A 165 8.55 12.32 16.00
N HIS A 166 7.65 13.30 15.95
CA HIS A 166 7.83 14.60 16.60
C HIS A 166 6.91 14.80 17.81
N LEU A 167 6.09 13.79 18.15
CA LEU A 167 5.31 13.81 19.40
C LEU A 167 6.29 13.63 20.57
N PRO A 168 6.31 14.52 21.58
CA PRO A 168 7.11 14.31 22.78
C PRO A 168 6.69 12.99 23.45
N ASP A 169 7.65 12.31 24.09
CA ASP A 169 7.45 11.08 24.85
C ASP A 169 6.48 11.30 26.04
N SER A 170 5.19 11.40 25.77
CA SER A 170 4.12 11.52 26.76
C SER A 170 3.27 10.25 26.79
N PHE A 171 3.92 9.08 26.77
CA PHE A 171 3.29 7.83 27.17
C PHE A 171 4.07 7.25 28.35
N THR A 172 3.79 7.80 29.54
CA THR A 172 4.10 7.09 30.77
C THR A 172 3.11 5.93 30.87
N PRO A 173 3.55 4.65 30.90
CA PRO A 173 2.62 3.55 31.12
C PRO A 173 2.02 3.74 32.51
N VAL A 174 0.68 3.74 32.59
CA VAL A 174 -0.03 3.66 33.86
C VAL A 174 0.40 2.36 34.53
N ALA A 175 1.14 2.49 35.64
CA ALA A 175 1.46 1.36 36.47
C ALA A 175 0.15 0.79 37.03
N THR A 176 -0.19 -0.46 36.66
CA THR A 176 -1.20 -1.23 37.37
C THR A 176 -0.71 -1.43 38.78
N LYS A 177 -1.40 -0.84 39.73
CA LYS A 177 -1.24 -1.18 41.16
C LYS A 177 -1.84 -2.56 41.38
N ASP A 178 -1.04 -3.43 41.96
CA ASP A 178 -1.45 -4.72 42.57
C ASP A 178 -2.56 -4.57 43.62
#